data_c193409f81d1941debea99935416e852
#
_entry.id   c193409f81d1941debea99935416e852
#
_cell.length_a   1.000
_cell.length_b   1.000
_cell.length_c   1.000
_cell.angle_alpha   90.00
_cell.angle_beta   90.00
_cell.angle_gamma   90.00
#
_symmetry.space_group_name_H-M   'P 1'
#
loop_
_entity.id
_entity.type
_entity.pdbx_description
1 polymer ?
#
loop_
_entity_poly.entity_id
_entity_poly.type
_entity_poly.pdbx_seq_one_letter_code
_entity_poly.pdbx_strand_id
1 'polypeptide(L)'
;MTPEEIENLNVQILRTSGTEMRDLKNEAFAKDERVVYDKRCGNFLSFGIQGINWTVCDTQNSVDENVHIKYGIATSQGLIKQFPMETFLADEEESSDPEWDEAALCLCMVGEPLLILASVQEGTYLYVQSECSEGWILAESVAVCRNREEWLMAAFPIHPLVVTGDMVWLEASAVYPGTSAYRLRMGTVLELCVEEGIPEIKETIETNRIKGTGAVIETTEAVIETTEAQAEQSVQNRLSWNNYIVWLPCRAPDGSFFRQKGLIPMSRDVSVGYLNLTTGGILKQAFKCLGDRYGWGGMLESRDCSSYIREVYRCFGLILPRNTTGQLQMPVRKIELAGRCCSEKEQILKALEPGTLLYFPGHVMMYLGYEDDDFYVINDVSRLVKEGETMPVRVRSVIVNTLAVRRPNLRTWMEELTLALIPWET
;
A
#
# COMPACT_ATOMS: atom_id res chain seq x y z
N MET A 1 -1.20 16.09 -13.16
CA MET A 1 -0.52 15.11 -14.08
C MET A 1 -1.58 14.28 -14.80
N THR A 2 -1.32 13.95 -16.05
CA THR A 2 -2.08 12.97 -16.83
C THR A 2 -1.72 11.55 -16.40
N PRO A 3 -2.53 10.52 -16.71
CA PRO A 3 -2.16 9.12 -16.45
C PRO A 3 -0.83 8.70 -17.10
N GLU A 4 -0.53 9.20 -18.29
CA GLU A 4 0.73 8.91 -18.98
C GLU A 4 1.94 9.55 -18.30
N GLU A 5 1.81 10.77 -17.78
CA GLU A 5 2.86 11.42 -16.98
C GLU A 5 3.12 10.68 -15.68
N ILE A 6 2.07 10.16 -15.04
CA ILE A 6 2.19 9.34 -13.81
C ILE A 6 2.93 8.03 -14.12
N GLU A 7 2.57 7.33 -15.19
CA GLU A 7 3.24 6.09 -15.59
C GLU A 7 4.72 6.32 -15.90
N ASN A 8 5.03 7.40 -16.63
CA ASN A 8 6.41 7.79 -16.92
C ASN A 8 7.21 8.10 -15.64
N LEU A 9 6.60 8.78 -14.67
CA LEU A 9 7.22 9.05 -13.38
C LEU A 9 7.44 7.75 -12.58
N ASN A 10 6.46 6.84 -12.58
CA ASN A 10 6.61 5.53 -11.93
C ASN A 10 7.81 4.74 -12.49
N VAL A 11 7.97 4.73 -13.81
CA VAL A 11 9.14 4.10 -14.45
C VAL A 11 10.45 4.76 -14.01
N GLN A 12 10.47 6.08 -13.85
CA GLN A 12 11.65 6.79 -13.36
C GLN A 12 11.94 6.45 -11.89
N ILE A 13 10.91 6.41 -11.03
CA ILE A 13 11.05 6.04 -9.62
C ILE A 13 11.65 4.64 -9.49
N LEU A 14 11.13 3.65 -10.23
CA LEU A 14 11.64 2.27 -10.23
C LEU A 14 13.10 2.16 -10.67
N ARG A 15 13.58 3.07 -11.51
CA ARG A 15 14.96 3.09 -12.03
C ARG A 15 15.93 3.96 -11.21
N THR A 16 15.41 4.81 -10.34
CA THR A 16 16.23 5.74 -9.57
C THR A 16 16.91 5.00 -8.40
N SER A 17 18.23 5.08 -8.36
CA SER A 17 19.01 4.51 -7.25
C SER A 17 18.63 5.16 -5.91
N GLY A 18 18.52 4.34 -4.87
CA GLY A 18 18.23 4.79 -3.50
C GLY A 18 16.74 4.92 -3.18
N THR A 19 15.82 4.77 -4.15
CA THR A 19 14.38 4.69 -3.87
C THR A 19 14.00 3.38 -3.17
N GLU A 20 14.86 2.37 -3.25
CA GLU A 20 14.61 1.00 -2.79
C GLU A 20 13.41 0.33 -3.48
N MET A 21 12.94 0.94 -4.58
CA MET A 21 11.88 0.38 -5.41
C MET A 21 12.43 -0.63 -6.41
N ARG A 22 11.61 -1.64 -6.73
CA ARG A 22 11.97 -2.75 -7.61
C ARG A 22 10.94 -2.95 -8.71
N ASP A 23 11.41 -3.01 -9.94
CA ASP A 23 10.58 -3.38 -11.09
C ASP A 23 10.49 -4.91 -11.18
N LEU A 24 9.51 -5.47 -10.50
CA LEU A 24 9.31 -6.93 -10.46
C LEU A 24 8.92 -7.52 -11.83
N LYS A 25 8.49 -6.70 -12.78
CA LYS A 25 8.22 -7.16 -14.16
C LYS A 25 9.49 -7.38 -14.96
N ASN A 26 10.63 -6.82 -14.50
CA ASN A 26 11.91 -6.92 -15.22
C ASN A 26 12.54 -8.29 -15.01
N GLU A 27 12.72 -9.07 -16.08
CA GLU A 27 13.38 -10.39 -16.00
C GLU A 27 14.85 -10.32 -15.62
N ALA A 28 15.55 -9.24 -15.99
CA ALA A 28 16.94 -9.05 -15.61
C ALA A 28 17.09 -8.88 -14.10
N PHE A 29 16.15 -8.15 -13.49
CA PHE A 29 16.09 -8.01 -12.03
C PHE A 29 15.90 -9.37 -11.33
N ALA A 30 14.94 -10.20 -11.79
CA ALA A 30 14.71 -11.52 -11.23
C ALA A 30 15.94 -12.47 -11.33
N LYS A 31 16.81 -12.28 -12.32
CA LYS A 31 18.07 -13.01 -12.44
C LYS A 31 19.14 -12.50 -11.47
N ASP A 32 19.22 -11.19 -11.28
CA ASP A 32 20.22 -10.56 -10.42
C ASP A 32 19.92 -10.77 -8.93
N GLU A 33 18.64 -10.88 -8.55
CA GLU A 33 18.23 -11.12 -7.15
C GLU A 33 18.76 -12.44 -6.57
N ARG A 34 19.03 -13.45 -7.40
CA ARG A 34 19.70 -14.67 -6.95
C ARG A 34 21.04 -14.39 -6.25
N VAL A 35 21.82 -13.47 -6.81
CA VAL A 35 23.14 -13.09 -6.26
C VAL A 35 23.00 -12.31 -4.96
N VAL A 36 22.02 -11.43 -4.88
CA VAL A 36 21.75 -10.60 -3.68
C VAL A 36 21.23 -11.46 -2.53
N TYR A 37 20.37 -12.43 -2.80
CA TYR A 37 19.85 -13.36 -1.81
C TYR A 37 20.96 -14.18 -1.16
N ASP A 38 21.83 -14.82 -1.95
CA ASP A 38 22.97 -15.61 -1.44
C ASP A 38 23.88 -14.77 -0.55
N LYS A 39 24.10 -13.52 -0.92
CA LYS A 39 24.94 -12.58 -0.18
C LYS A 39 24.32 -12.12 1.15
N ARG A 40 23.00 -11.96 1.20
CA ARG A 40 22.28 -11.53 2.40
C ARG A 40 21.99 -12.65 3.37
N CYS A 41 21.72 -13.86 2.90
CA CYS A 41 21.69 -15.03 3.77
C CYS A 41 23.00 -15.22 4.52
N GLY A 42 24.15 -15.00 3.86
CA GLY A 42 25.47 -15.00 4.50
C GLY A 42 25.62 -13.89 5.57
N ASN A 43 25.04 -12.72 5.36
CA ASN A 43 25.06 -11.62 6.34
C ASN A 43 24.07 -11.83 7.51
N PHE A 44 22.91 -12.44 7.27
CA PHE A 44 21.94 -12.79 8.33
C PHE A 44 22.54 -13.74 9.37
N LEU A 45 23.40 -14.66 8.95
CA LEU A 45 24.10 -15.58 9.86
C LEU A 45 25.15 -14.88 10.74
N SER A 46 25.57 -13.66 10.39
CA SER A 46 26.58 -12.90 11.13
C SER A 46 26.00 -11.96 12.20
N PHE A 47 24.70 -11.68 12.18
CA PHE A 47 24.01 -10.91 13.22
C PHE A 47 23.47 -11.85 14.30
N GLY A 48 24.35 -12.33 15.19
CA GLY A 48 23.96 -13.19 16.32
C GLY A 48 23.06 -12.43 17.28
N ILE A 49 21.75 -12.52 17.11
CA ILE A 49 20.78 -12.16 18.17
C ILE A 49 20.84 -13.29 19.18
N GLN A 50 21.34 -12.99 20.39
CA GLN A 50 21.39 -13.97 21.47
C GLN A 50 19.96 -14.43 21.81
N GLY A 51 19.73 -15.73 21.76
CA GLY A 51 18.47 -16.36 22.18
C GLY A 51 17.54 -16.85 21.07
N ILE A 52 17.80 -16.53 19.82
CA ILE A 52 17.09 -17.16 18.70
C ILE A 52 17.82 -18.45 18.33
N ASN A 53 17.09 -19.56 18.39
CA ASN A 53 17.64 -20.85 17.99
C ASN A 53 17.74 -20.93 16.48
N TRP A 54 18.84 -20.44 15.92
CA TRP A 54 19.16 -20.40 14.48
C TRP A 54 19.38 -21.78 13.86
N THR A 55 19.20 -22.88 14.60
CA THR A 55 19.11 -24.22 14.00
C THR A 55 18.02 -24.31 12.94
N VAL A 56 17.11 -23.35 12.93
CA VAL A 56 16.09 -23.18 11.91
C VAL A 56 16.66 -22.58 10.63
N CYS A 57 17.77 -21.87 10.71
CA CYS A 57 18.53 -21.34 9.57
C CYS A 57 19.75 -22.22 9.22
N ASP A 58 19.64 -23.52 9.32
CA ASP A 58 20.57 -24.44 8.69
C ASP A 58 20.39 -24.45 7.16
N THR A 59 20.08 -23.25 6.66
CA THR A 59 19.98 -22.94 5.24
C THR A 59 21.35 -22.96 4.54
N GLN A 60 22.47 -23.00 5.28
CA GLN A 60 23.79 -23.25 4.69
C GLN A 60 23.88 -24.59 3.95
N ASN A 61 23.05 -25.57 4.33
CA ASN A 61 23.02 -26.87 3.67
C ASN A 61 21.78 -27.07 2.77
N SER A 62 20.85 -26.13 2.72
CA SER A 62 19.62 -26.26 1.93
C SER A 62 19.36 -25.11 0.96
N VAL A 63 20.27 -24.17 0.81
CA VAL A 63 20.23 -23.23 -0.32
C VAL A 63 20.73 -24.03 -1.52
N ASP A 64 19.78 -24.66 -2.19
CA ASP A 64 20.03 -25.28 -3.48
C ASP A 64 20.63 -24.19 -4.40
N GLU A 65 21.82 -24.42 -4.94
CA GLU A 65 22.45 -23.49 -5.90
C GLU A 65 21.57 -23.23 -7.13
N ASN A 66 20.48 -23.98 -7.26
CA ASN A 66 19.43 -23.87 -8.27
C ASN A 66 18.10 -23.35 -7.71
N VAL A 67 18.10 -22.43 -6.72
CA VAL A 67 16.83 -21.81 -6.24
C VAL A 67 16.13 -21.14 -7.41
N HIS A 68 15.03 -21.75 -7.85
CA HIS A 68 14.15 -21.14 -8.81
C HIS A 68 13.25 -20.15 -8.09
N ILE A 69 13.30 -18.88 -8.48
CA ILE A 69 12.35 -17.86 -8.03
C ILE A 69 10.93 -18.34 -8.31
N LYS A 70 10.09 -18.34 -7.27
CA LYS A 70 8.65 -18.61 -7.43
C LYS A 70 7.90 -17.28 -7.44
N TYR A 71 6.82 -17.25 -8.16
CA TYR A 71 5.95 -16.10 -8.30
C TYR A 71 4.81 -16.18 -7.29
N GLY A 72 4.74 -15.23 -6.38
CA GLY A 72 3.74 -15.13 -5.33
C GLY A 72 2.82 -13.94 -5.51
N ILE A 73 1.64 -14.04 -4.95
CA ILE A 73 0.69 -12.93 -4.84
C ILE A 73 0.13 -12.91 -3.42
N ALA A 74 0.03 -11.72 -2.84
CA ALA A 74 -0.57 -11.57 -1.52
C ALA A 74 -2.09 -11.81 -1.60
N THR A 75 -2.59 -12.73 -0.78
CA THR A 75 -4.01 -13.08 -0.71
C THR A 75 -4.70 -12.52 0.53
N SER A 76 -3.93 -12.07 1.51
CA SER A 76 -4.37 -11.30 2.67
C SER A 76 -3.37 -10.21 2.98
N GLN A 77 -3.71 -9.33 3.91
CA GLN A 77 -2.73 -8.39 4.44
C GLN A 77 -1.68 -9.18 5.21
N GLY A 78 -0.42 -9.10 4.77
CA GLY A 78 0.70 -9.83 5.36
C GLY A 78 1.82 -8.89 5.77
N LEU A 79 2.29 -9.00 7.01
CA LEU A 79 3.39 -8.19 7.50
C LEU A 79 4.73 -8.78 7.05
N ILE A 80 5.48 -8.03 6.25
CA ILE A 80 6.87 -8.34 5.91
C ILE A 80 7.74 -7.89 7.08
N LYS A 81 8.53 -8.83 7.63
CA LYS A 81 9.40 -8.62 8.78
C LYS A 81 10.85 -8.89 8.43
N GLN A 82 11.74 -8.31 9.21
CA GLN A 82 13.17 -8.55 9.08
C GLN A 82 13.55 -10.00 9.42
N PHE A 83 12.79 -10.67 10.29
CA PHE A 83 13.06 -12.01 10.77
C PHE A 83 11.83 -12.92 10.63
N PRO A 84 11.99 -14.25 10.43
CA PRO A 84 10.90 -15.23 10.33
C PRO A 84 10.37 -15.61 11.72
N MET A 85 9.71 -14.68 12.39
CA MET A 85 9.22 -14.84 13.75
C MET A 85 7.95 -14.02 13.99
N GLU A 86 7.05 -14.54 14.83
CA GLU A 86 5.87 -13.81 15.28
C GLU A 86 6.19 -12.82 16.40
N THR A 87 7.19 -13.13 17.21
CA THR A 87 7.58 -12.32 18.37
C THR A 87 7.95 -10.90 17.94
N PHE A 88 7.54 -9.92 18.74
CA PHE A 88 7.91 -8.52 18.53
C PHE A 88 9.32 -8.26 19.04
N LEU A 89 10.05 -7.44 18.31
CA LEU A 89 11.32 -6.88 18.74
C LEU A 89 11.08 -5.43 19.17
N ALA A 90 11.39 -5.12 20.42
CA ALA A 90 11.35 -3.76 20.93
C ALA A 90 12.78 -3.31 21.27
N ASP A 91 13.07 -2.04 21.10
CA ASP A 91 14.27 -1.44 21.67
C ASP A 91 14.12 -1.23 23.19
N GLU A 92 15.17 -0.77 23.86
CA GLU A 92 15.15 -0.56 25.32
C GLU A 92 14.16 0.54 25.74
N GLU A 93 13.95 1.57 24.89
CA GLU A 93 13.03 2.68 25.17
C GLU A 93 11.56 2.26 25.00
N GLU A 94 11.27 1.40 24.03
CA GLU A 94 9.93 0.92 23.70
C GLU A 94 9.65 -0.51 24.22
N SER A 95 10.57 -1.10 25.00
CA SER A 95 10.49 -2.49 25.49
C SER A 95 9.22 -2.84 26.26
N SER A 96 8.51 -1.86 26.79
CA SER A 96 7.22 -2.02 27.46
C SER A 96 6.01 -1.83 26.55
N ASP A 97 6.23 -1.55 25.25
CA ASP A 97 5.18 -1.24 24.30
C ASP A 97 4.84 -2.45 23.42
N PRO A 98 3.75 -3.18 23.70
CA PRO A 98 3.35 -4.35 22.91
C PRO A 98 2.85 -3.98 21.50
N GLU A 99 2.73 -2.70 21.20
CA GLU A 99 2.26 -2.18 19.92
C GLU A 99 3.40 -1.61 19.06
N TRP A 100 4.65 -1.99 19.37
CA TRP A 100 5.83 -1.61 18.62
C TRP A 100 6.67 -2.83 18.28
N ASP A 101 7.06 -2.97 17.01
CA ASP A 101 7.91 -4.05 16.52
C ASP A 101 8.94 -3.50 15.54
N GLU A 102 10.18 -3.37 16.02
CA GLU A 102 11.32 -2.91 15.19
C GLU A 102 11.60 -3.83 13.99
N ALA A 103 11.17 -5.10 14.05
CA ALA A 103 11.31 -6.03 12.94
C ALA A 103 10.27 -5.82 11.83
N ALA A 104 9.22 -5.04 12.06
CA ALA A 104 8.19 -4.75 11.06
C ALA A 104 8.73 -3.81 9.97
N LEU A 105 8.64 -4.23 8.70
CA LEU A 105 9.17 -3.48 7.56
C LEU A 105 8.06 -2.89 6.69
N CYS A 106 7.10 -3.72 6.31
CA CYS A 106 6.04 -3.31 5.38
C CYS A 106 4.81 -4.20 5.51
N LEU A 107 3.64 -3.61 5.49
CA LEU A 107 2.40 -4.36 5.28
C LEU A 107 2.19 -4.55 3.78
N CYS A 108 2.16 -5.81 3.35
CA CYS A 108 1.81 -6.20 1.99
C CYS A 108 0.29 -6.22 1.85
N MET A 109 -0.23 -5.61 0.80
CA MET A 109 -1.68 -5.56 0.55
C MET A 109 -2.13 -6.70 -0.37
N VAL A 110 -3.41 -7.01 -0.31
CA VAL A 110 -4.05 -7.98 -1.21
C VAL A 110 -3.78 -7.62 -2.67
N GLY A 111 -3.37 -8.60 -3.46
CA GLY A 111 -3.06 -8.43 -4.88
C GLY A 111 -1.64 -7.93 -5.15
N GLU A 112 -0.83 -7.60 -4.13
CA GLU A 112 0.55 -7.18 -4.38
C GLU A 112 1.42 -8.33 -4.90
N PRO A 113 2.24 -8.05 -5.94
CA PRO A 113 3.17 -9.01 -6.51
C PRO A 113 4.34 -9.30 -5.56
N LEU A 114 4.74 -10.56 -5.51
CA LEU A 114 5.86 -11.02 -4.72
C LEU A 114 6.75 -11.96 -5.54
N LEU A 115 8.06 -11.83 -5.40
CA LEU A 115 9.01 -12.87 -5.78
C LEU A 115 9.37 -13.66 -4.53
N ILE A 116 9.16 -14.96 -4.53
CA ILE A 116 9.49 -15.86 -3.43
C ILE A 116 10.90 -16.39 -3.69
N LEU A 117 11.83 -16.04 -2.82
CA LEU A 117 13.25 -16.32 -2.95
C LEU A 117 13.69 -17.50 -2.09
N ALA A 118 13.02 -17.75 -0.95
CA ALA A 118 13.28 -18.86 -0.06
C ALA A 118 12.09 -19.18 0.85
N SER A 119 12.20 -20.27 1.60
CA SER A 119 11.29 -20.63 2.68
C SER A 119 12.04 -21.27 3.84
N VAL A 120 11.52 -21.08 5.05
CA VAL A 120 12.07 -21.68 6.28
C VAL A 120 10.94 -22.25 7.14
N GLN A 121 11.29 -22.99 8.17
CA GLN A 121 10.35 -23.60 9.12
C GLN A 121 9.28 -24.44 8.42
N GLU A 122 9.74 -25.38 7.56
CA GLU A 122 8.85 -26.26 6.80
C GLU A 122 7.84 -25.52 5.91
N GLY A 123 8.21 -24.31 5.47
CA GLY A 123 7.39 -23.46 4.61
C GLY A 123 6.43 -22.53 5.35
N THR A 124 6.54 -22.40 6.66
CA THR A 124 5.72 -21.45 7.45
C THR A 124 6.03 -19.99 7.08
N TYR A 125 7.30 -19.67 6.81
CA TYR A 125 7.73 -18.35 6.36
C TYR A 125 8.35 -18.40 4.99
N LEU A 126 8.05 -17.40 4.19
CA LEU A 126 8.62 -17.14 2.87
C LEU A 126 9.49 -15.89 2.93
N TYR A 127 10.71 -15.95 2.38
CA TYR A 127 11.48 -14.74 2.11
C TYR A 127 11.05 -14.19 0.76
N VAL A 128 10.54 -12.98 0.77
CA VAL A 128 9.93 -12.36 -0.41
C VAL A 128 10.54 -11.02 -0.74
N GLN A 129 10.51 -10.69 -2.04
CA GLN A 129 10.73 -9.36 -2.56
C GLN A 129 9.41 -8.82 -3.10
N SER A 130 8.92 -7.72 -2.54
CA SER A 130 7.85 -6.90 -3.09
C SER A 130 8.42 -5.74 -3.90
N GLU A 131 7.58 -4.90 -4.50
CA GLU A 131 8.05 -3.71 -5.22
C GLU A 131 8.81 -2.71 -4.35
N CYS A 132 8.56 -2.68 -3.05
CA CYS A 132 9.11 -1.64 -2.16
C CYS A 132 9.72 -2.16 -0.85
N SER A 133 9.76 -3.47 -0.65
CA SER A 133 10.30 -4.08 0.57
C SER A 133 10.70 -5.52 0.31
N GLU A 134 11.64 -6.03 1.10
CA GLU A 134 12.00 -7.44 1.12
C GLU A 134 12.07 -7.92 2.57
N GLY A 135 11.82 -9.21 2.80
CA GLY A 135 11.85 -9.80 4.13
C GLY A 135 10.99 -11.05 4.22
N TRP A 136 10.70 -11.44 5.45
CA TRP A 136 9.96 -12.65 5.77
C TRP A 136 8.48 -12.35 5.97
N ILE A 137 7.62 -13.13 5.32
CA ILE A 137 6.16 -13.08 5.44
C ILE A 137 5.62 -14.46 5.78
N LEU A 138 4.51 -14.53 6.51
CA LEU A 138 3.80 -15.78 6.74
C LEU A 138 3.27 -16.34 5.40
N ALA A 139 3.55 -17.62 5.15
CA ALA A 139 3.16 -18.29 3.91
C ALA A 139 1.64 -18.35 3.70
N GLU A 140 0.85 -18.31 4.78
CA GLU A 140 -0.61 -18.27 4.70
C GLU A 140 -1.15 -17.02 4.02
N SER A 141 -0.40 -15.92 4.03
CA SER A 141 -0.76 -14.66 3.37
C SER A 141 -0.42 -14.63 1.88
N VAL A 142 0.24 -15.68 1.34
CA VAL A 142 0.77 -15.70 -0.02
C VAL A 142 0.30 -16.93 -0.77
N ALA A 143 -0.20 -16.76 -1.99
CA ALA A 143 -0.45 -17.85 -2.91
C ALA A 143 0.67 -17.92 -3.98
N VAL A 144 1.05 -19.14 -4.35
CA VAL A 144 2.10 -19.41 -5.35
C VAL A 144 1.46 -19.62 -6.71
N CYS A 145 1.78 -18.77 -7.67
CA CYS A 145 1.37 -18.90 -9.06
C CYS A 145 2.14 -20.01 -9.76
N ARG A 146 1.50 -20.68 -10.71
CA ARG A 146 2.11 -21.79 -11.49
C ARG A 146 3.31 -21.34 -12.33
N ASN A 147 3.22 -20.10 -12.85
CA ASN A 147 4.22 -19.51 -13.72
C ASN A 147 4.13 -17.98 -13.71
N ARG A 148 5.07 -17.34 -14.40
CA ARG A 148 5.14 -15.87 -14.54
C ARG A 148 3.92 -15.28 -15.25
N GLU A 149 3.35 -15.95 -16.23
CA GLU A 149 2.20 -15.47 -17.00
C GLU A 149 0.94 -15.34 -16.11
N GLU A 150 0.64 -16.41 -15.34
CA GLU A 150 -0.44 -16.39 -14.36
C GLU A 150 -0.24 -15.28 -13.32
N TRP A 151 1.00 -15.09 -12.84
CA TRP A 151 1.35 -14.06 -11.89
C TRP A 151 1.16 -12.65 -12.45
N LEU A 152 1.63 -12.39 -13.69
CA LEU A 152 1.45 -11.08 -14.34
C LEU A 152 -0.03 -10.75 -14.51
N MET A 153 -0.84 -11.73 -14.92
CA MET A 153 -2.28 -11.54 -15.07
C MET A 153 -2.98 -11.27 -13.73
N ALA A 154 -2.50 -11.87 -12.63
CA ALA A 154 -3.13 -11.74 -11.33
C ALA A 154 -2.75 -10.47 -10.59
N ALA A 155 -1.48 -10.05 -10.70
CA ALA A 155 -0.90 -8.96 -9.90
C ALA A 155 -0.91 -7.59 -10.59
N PHE A 156 -1.10 -7.55 -11.93
CA PHE A 156 -1.07 -6.30 -12.70
C PHE A 156 -2.38 -6.12 -13.49
N PRO A 157 -3.42 -5.60 -12.85
CA PRO A 157 -4.74 -5.42 -13.45
C PRO A 157 -4.73 -4.58 -14.73
N ILE A 158 -5.44 -5.05 -15.77
CA ILE A 158 -5.67 -4.29 -17.01
C ILE A 158 -6.87 -3.34 -16.83
N HIS A 159 -7.89 -3.81 -16.10
CA HIS A 159 -9.07 -3.02 -15.75
C HIS A 159 -9.07 -2.77 -14.22
N PRO A 160 -8.27 -1.84 -13.74
CA PRO A 160 -8.11 -1.65 -12.30
C PRO A 160 -9.38 -1.10 -11.65
N LEU A 161 -9.79 -1.73 -10.56
CA LEU A 161 -10.66 -1.13 -9.57
C LEU A 161 -9.80 -0.80 -8.35
N VAL A 162 -9.81 0.47 -7.97
CA VAL A 162 -8.96 1.03 -6.90
C VAL A 162 -9.80 1.29 -5.66
N VAL A 163 -9.38 0.77 -4.52
CA VAL A 163 -9.99 1.09 -3.22
C VAL A 163 -9.55 2.50 -2.82
N THR A 164 -10.53 3.40 -2.70
CA THR A 164 -10.32 4.81 -2.37
C THR A 164 -10.86 5.18 -0.98
N GLY A 165 -11.63 4.29 -0.35
CA GLY A 165 -11.99 4.38 1.07
C GLY A 165 -10.84 3.94 1.95
N ASP A 166 -10.82 4.39 3.20
CA ASP A 166 -9.83 3.92 4.16
C ASP A 166 -9.83 2.40 4.26
N MET A 167 -11.03 1.83 4.48
CA MET A 167 -11.26 0.40 4.56
C MET A 167 -12.57 0.05 3.86
N VAL A 168 -12.54 -0.91 2.93
CA VAL A 168 -13.70 -1.39 2.20
C VAL A 168 -13.89 -2.88 2.46
N TRP A 169 -15.12 -3.26 2.83
CA TRP A 169 -15.51 -4.64 3.03
C TRP A 169 -16.22 -5.18 1.80
N LEU A 170 -15.84 -6.37 1.36
CA LEU A 170 -16.59 -7.12 0.36
C LEU A 170 -17.94 -7.56 0.94
N GLU A 171 -18.94 -7.61 0.10
CA GLU A 171 -20.24 -8.13 0.49
C GLU A 171 -20.21 -9.65 0.65
N ALA A 172 -21.01 -10.15 1.60
CA ALA A 172 -21.16 -11.57 1.78
C ALA A 172 -21.87 -12.19 0.57
N SER A 173 -21.35 -13.31 0.08
CA SER A 173 -21.89 -14.04 -1.07
C SER A 173 -22.08 -15.52 -0.73
N ALA A 174 -23.28 -16.02 -0.95
CA ALA A 174 -23.56 -17.45 -0.84
C ALA A 174 -22.90 -18.26 -1.98
N VAL A 175 -22.61 -17.59 -3.12
CA VAL A 175 -21.95 -18.21 -4.29
C VAL A 175 -20.43 -18.23 -4.10
N TYR A 176 -19.87 -17.20 -3.46
CA TYR A 176 -18.45 -17.06 -3.22
C TYR A 176 -18.16 -16.87 -1.71
N PRO A 177 -18.43 -17.88 -0.87
CA PRO A 177 -18.33 -17.71 0.58
C PRO A 177 -16.90 -17.40 1.05
N GLY A 178 -15.87 -17.86 0.33
CA GLY A 178 -14.46 -17.62 0.65
C GLY A 178 -14.00 -16.15 0.48
N THR A 179 -14.79 -15.33 -0.22
CA THR A 179 -14.50 -13.90 -0.40
C THR A 179 -15.43 -13.01 0.42
N SER A 180 -16.34 -13.60 1.20
CA SER A 180 -17.30 -12.87 2.02
C SER A 180 -16.60 -12.17 3.17
N ALA A 181 -17.01 -10.91 3.43
CA ALA A 181 -16.46 -10.08 4.51
C ALA A 181 -14.94 -9.85 4.44
N TYR A 182 -14.36 -9.98 3.26
CA TYR A 182 -12.95 -9.68 3.02
C TYR A 182 -12.70 -8.17 3.15
N ARG A 183 -11.54 -7.78 3.69
CA ARG A 183 -11.22 -6.39 4.01
C ARG A 183 -10.11 -5.88 3.10
N LEU A 184 -10.37 -4.76 2.44
CA LEU A 184 -9.43 -4.12 1.51
C LEU A 184 -9.11 -2.71 1.99
N ARG A 185 -7.82 -2.37 2.00
CA ARG A 185 -7.33 -1.05 2.40
C ARG A 185 -7.26 -0.07 1.24
N MET A 186 -7.22 1.22 1.55
CA MET A 186 -6.92 2.29 0.59
C MET A 186 -5.70 1.95 -0.27
N GLY A 187 -5.78 2.20 -1.57
CA GLY A 187 -4.71 1.91 -2.50
C GLY A 187 -4.62 0.45 -2.97
N THR A 188 -5.45 -0.46 -2.45
CA THR A 188 -5.58 -1.81 -3.02
C THR A 188 -6.13 -1.71 -4.45
N VAL A 189 -5.51 -2.43 -5.38
CA VAL A 189 -5.91 -2.46 -6.80
C VAL A 189 -6.22 -3.89 -7.19
N LEU A 190 -7.43 -4.11 -7.70
CA LEU A 190 -7.91 -5.42 -8.14
C LEU A 190 -8.37 -5.35 -9.60
N GLU A 191 -8.32 -6.48 -10.31
CA GLU A 191 -8.88 -6.59 -11.64
C GLU A 191 -10.41 -6.59 -11.59
N LEU A 192 -11.05 -5.65 -12.27
CA LEU A 192 -12.50 -5.63 -12.48
C LEU A 192 -12.88 -6.78 -13.41
N CYS A 193 -13.88 -7.56 -13.04
CA CYS A 193 -14.41 -8.62 -13.88
C CYS A 193 -15.24 -8.01 -15.01
N VAL A 194 -14.59 -7.79 -16.15
CA VAL A 194 -15.28 -7.34 -17.38
C VAL A 194 -15.63 -8.60 -18.18
N GLU A 195 -16.89 -9.00 -18.18
CA GLU A 195 -17.33 -10.09 -19.04
C GLU A 195 -17.43 -9.55 -20.49
N GLU A 196 -16.73 -10.21 -21.42
CA GLU A 196 -16.89 -9.91 -22.84
C GLU A 196 -18.34 -10.16 -23.25
N GLY A 197 -19.09 -9.10 -23.53
CA GLY A 197 -20.44 -9.22 -24.07
C GLY A 197 -21.55 -8.46 -23.35
N ILE A 198 -21.27 -7.69 -22.29
CA ILE A 198 -22.29 -6.83 -21.67
C ILE A 198 -22.04 -5.38 -22.11
N PRO A 199 -22.78 -4.87 -23.14
CA PRO A 199 -22.67 -3.48 -23.59
C PRO A 199 -23.02 -2.47 -22.48
N GLU A 200 -23.87 -2.86 -21.54
CA GLU A 200 -24.38 -2.01 -20.45
C GLU A 200 -23.31 -1.59 -19.43
N ILE A 201 -22.25 -2.41 -19.22
CA ILE A 201 -21.15 -2.04 -18.31
C ILE A 201 -20.33 -0.89 -18.90
N LYS A 202 -20.15 -0.85 -20.22
CA LYS A 202 -19.45 0.28 -20.87
C LYS A 202 -20.23 1.59 -20.73
N GLU A 203 -21.56 1.56 -20.90
CA GLU A 203 -22.40 2.75 -20.74
C GLU A 203 -22.49 3.18 -19.26
N THR A 204 -22.52 2.26 -18.29
CA THR A 204 -22.53 2.58 -16.86
C THR A 204 -21.18 3.17 -16.43
N ILE A 205 -20.07 2.69 -16.97
CA ILE A 205 -18.73 3.25 -16.72
C ILE A 205 -18.61 4.65 -17.31
N GLU A 206 -19.12 4.87 -18.54
CA GLU A 206 -19.11 6.19 -19.19
C GLU A 206 -20.12 7.16 -18.58
N THR A 207 -21.32 6.69 -18.16
CA THR A 207 -22.36 7.55 -17.55
C THR A 207 -22.04 7.95 -16.11
N ASN A 208 -21.40 7.10 -15.31
CA ASN A 208 -20.92 7.49 -13.99
C ASN A 208 -19.72 8.46 -14.06
N ARG A 209 -18.99 8.46 -15.17
CA ARG A 209 -17.95 9.47 -15.47
C ARG A 209 -18.55 10.85 -15.80
N ILE A 210 -19.82 10.93 -16.23
CA ILE A 210 -20.45 12.14 -16.78
C ILE A 210 -21.56 12.69 -15.87
N LYS A 211 -22.20 11.88 -15.02
CA LYS A 211 -23.37 12.30 -14.23
C LYS A 211 -23.30 11.87 -12.78
N GLY A 212 -22.79 12.74 -11.94
CA GLY A 212 -23.15 12.73 -10.53
C GLY A 212 -24.58 13.26 -10.36
N THR A 213 -25.60 12.44 -10.53
CA THR A 213 -26.96 12.61 -9.98
C THR A 213 -27.94 11.63 -10.62
N GLY A 214 -28.64 10.87 -9.77
CA GLY A 214 -30.01 10.39 -9.95
C GLY A 214 -30.31 9.43 -11.12
N ALA A 215 -30.37 8.14 -10.86
CA ALA A 215 -30.92 7.15 -11.77
C ALA A 215 -32.46 7.07 -11.65
N VAL A 216 -33.16 7.16 -12.79
CA VAL A 216 -34.58 6.81 -12.94
C VAL A 216 -34.65 5.36 -13.42
N ILE A 217 -35.40 4.53 -12.72
CA ILE A 217 -35.60 3.10 -13.06
C ILE A 217 -36.89 3.00 -13.89
N GLU A 218 -36.78 2.56 -15.15
CA GLU A 218 -37.93 2.04 -15.90
C GLU A 218 -37.92 0.52 -15.91
N THR A 219 -39.00 -0.07 -15.41
CA THR A 219 -39.21 -1.53 -15.38
C THR A 219 -40.00 -1.97 -16.62
N THR A 220 -39.44 -2.89 -17.39
CA THR A 220 -40.17 -3.68 -18.37
C THR A 220 -40.11 -5.16 -18.01
N GLU A 221 -41.26 -5.76 -17.73
CA GLU A 221 -41.40 -7.19 -17.49
C GLU A 221 -41.42 -7.94 -18.84
N ALA A 222 -40.44 -8.83 -19.04
CA ALA A 222 -40.51 -9.88 -20.06
C ALA A 222 -40.27 -11.23 -19.39
N VAL A 223 -41.28 -12.10 -19.47
CA VAL A 223 -41.16 -13.50 -19.01
C VAL A 223 -40.47 -14.31 -20.12
N ILE A 224 -39.26 -14.82 -19.82
CA ILE A 224 -38.51 -15.71 -20.72
C ILE A 224 -38.35 -17.05 -20.02
N GLU A 225 -38.77 -18.15 -20.72
CA GLU A 225 -38.41 -19.50 -20.33
C GLU A 225 -36.92 -19.73 -20.50
N THR A 226 -36.20 -19.93 -19.41
CA THR A 226 -34.73 -20.01 -19.36
C THR A 226 -34.27 -21.48 -19.24
N THR A 227 -33.29 -21.85 -20.05
CA THR A 227 -32.49 -23.09 -19.84
C THR A 227 -31.58 -22.90 -18.60
N GLU A 228 -31.09 -24.00 -17.99
CA GLU A 228 -30.23 -23.96 -16.81
C GLU A 228 -29.03 -22.99 -16.97
N ALA A 229 -28.38 -22.98 -18.15
CA ALA A 229 -27.30 -22.08 -18.48
C ALA A 229 -27.73 -20.60 -18.50
N GLN A 230 -28.94 -20.28 -18.95
CA GLN A 230 -29.51 -18.93 -18.93
C GLN A 230 -29.93 -18.52 -17.52
N ALA A 231 -30.32 -19.48 -16.67
CA ALA A 231 -30.61 -19.23 -15.27
C ALA A 231 -29.33 -18.88 -14.48
N GLU A 232 -28.21 -19.59 -14.73
CA GLU A 232 -26.91 -19.26 -14.16
C GLU A 232 -26.43 -17.90 -14.62
N GLN A 233 -26.59 -17.57 -15.90
CA GLN A 233 -26.23 -16.25 -16.44
C GLN A 233 -27.12 -15.14 -15.90
N SER A 234 -28.41 -15.41 -15.68
CA SER A 234 -29.34 -14.43 -15.07
C SER A 234 -29.05 -14.19 -13.59
N VAL A 235 -28.58 -15.22 -12.86
CA VAL A 235 -28.12 -15.07 -11.47
C VAL A 235 -26.83 -14.25 -11.40
N GLN A 236 -25.89 -14.50 -12.30
CA GLN A 236 -24.66 -13.70 -12.40
C GLN A 236 -24.96 -12.23 -12.73
N ASN A 237 -25.88 -11.95 -13.65
CA ASN A 237 -26.30 -10.59 -13.98
C ASN A 237 -26.98 -9.89 -12.79
N ARG A 238 -27.75 -10.60 -11.96
CA ARG A 238 -28.36 -10.02 -10.74
C ARG A 238 -27.33 -9.66 -9.68
N LEU A 239 -26.23 -10.39 -9.56
CA LEU A 239 -25.16 -10.09 -8.60
C LEU A 239 -24.41 -8.80 -8.95
N SER A 240 -24.40 -8.39 -10.23
CA SER A 240 -23.72 -7.17 -10.69
C SER A 240 -24.56 -5.90 -10.59
N TRP A 241 -25.84 -5.95 -10.32
CA TRP A 241 -26.71 -4.78 -10.38
C TRP A 241 -26.38 -3.68 -9.34
N ASN A 242 -25.85 -4.09 -8.20
CA ASN A 242 -25.47 -3.18 -7.12
C ASN A 242 -24.02 -3.37 -6.63
N ASN A 243 -23.24 -4.19 -7.33
CA ASN A 243 -21.88 -4.52 -6.98
C ASN A 243 -20.93 -4.35 -8.17
N TYR A 244 -19.71 -3.89 -7.90
CA TYR A 244 -18.57 -4.18 -8.74
C TYR A 244 -18.13 -5.61 -8.48
N ILE A 245 -17.92 -6.39 -9.53
CA ILE A 245 -17.36 -7.74 -9.42
C ILE A 245 -15.88 -7.64 -9.72
N VAL A 246 -15.04 -8.11 -8.79
CA VAL A 246 -13.59 -8.10 -8.92
C VAL A 246 -13.03 -9.52 -8.86
N TRP A 247 -11.87 -9.72 -9.46
CA TRP A 247 -11.09 -10.93 -9.27
C TRP A 247 -10.23 -10.79 -8.02
N LEU A 248 -10.52 -11.58 -6.99
CA LEU A 248 -9.77 -11.63 -5.75
C LEU A 248 -8.76 -12.78 -5.82
N PRO A 249 -7.46 -12.53 -5.53
CA PRO A 249 -6.48 -13.60 -5.39
C PRO A 249 -6.80 -14.43 -4.15
N CYS A 250 -6.78 -15.74 -4.31
CA CYS A 250 -7.07 -16.69 -3.25
C CYS A 250 -5.96 -17.73 -3.16
N ARG A 251 -5.82 -18.33 -1.97
CA ARG A 251 -4.85 -19.38 -1.68
C ARG A 251 -5.58 -20.70 -1.43
N ALA A 252 -5.21 -21.74 -2.15
CA ALA A 252 -5.68 -23.10 -1.93
C ALA A 252 -4.97 -23.74 -0.70
N PRO A 253 -5.50 -24.82 -0.14
CA PRO A 253 -4.88 -25.49 1.02
C PRO A 253 -3.45 -25.97 0.79
N ASP A 254 -3.07 -26.27 -0.44
CA ASP A 254 -1.70 -26.63 -0.84
C ASP A 254 -0.77 -25.42 -1.09
N GLY A 255 -1.29 -24.20 -0.91
CA GLY A 255 -0.56 -22.94 -1.13
C GLY A 255 -0.64 -22.43 -2.56
N SER A 256 -1.26 -23.13 -3.49
CA SER A 256 -1.37 -22.68 -4.88
C SER A 256 -2.34 -21.51 -5.05
N PHE A 257 -2.08 -20.70 -6.06
CA PHE A 257 -2.93 -19.58 -6.44
C PHE A 257 -4.18 -20.06 -7.19
N PHE A 258 -5.30 -19.45 -6.87
CA PHE A 258 -6.49 -19.40 -7.69
C PHE A 258 -7.20 -18.06 -7.48
N ARG A 259 -8.18 -17.72 -8.30
CA ARG A 259 -8.94 -16.48 -8.14
C ARG A 259 -10.43 -16.77 -7.99
N GLN A 260 -11.10 -15.98 -7.18
CA GLN A 260 -12.56 -16.00 -7.04
C GLN A 260 -13.13 -14.59 -7.29
N LYS A 261 -14.41 -14.55 -7.66
CA LYS A 261 -15.15 -13.30 -7.76
C LYS A 261 -15.43 -12.76 -6.35
N GLY A 262 -15.12 -11.51 -6.10
CA GLY A 262 -15.50 -10.76 -4.92
C GLY A 262 -16.49 -9.67 -5.28
N LEU A 263 -17.43 -9.37 -4.36
CA LEU A 263 -18.48 -8.38 -4.57
C LEU A 263 -18.19 -7.14 -3.76
N ILE A 264 -18.09 -5.98 -4.41
CA ILE A 264 -17.92 -4.69 -3.77
C ILE A 264 -19.17 -3.85 -4.06
N PRO A 265 -20.01 -3.55 -3.06
CA PRO A 265 -21.18 -2.70 -3.27
C PRO A 265 -20.80 -1.37 -3.94
N MET A 266 -21.57 -0.95 -4.94
CA MET A 266 -21.34 0.32 -5.66
C MET A 266 -21.42 1.55 -4.76
N SER A 267 -21.98 1.40 -3.55
CA SER A 267 -22.02 2.44 -2.52
C SER A 267 -20.69 2.59 -1.77
N ARG A 268 -19.73 1.67 -1.95
CA ARG A 268 -18.43 1.73 -1.30
C ARG A 268 -17.51 2.70 -2.02
N ASP A 269 -16.55 3.19 -1.26
CA ASP A 269 -15.60 4.19 -1.72
C ASP A 269 -14.49 3.53 -2.53
N VAL A 270 -14.78 3.30 -3.79
CA VAL A 270 -13.88 2.70 -4.80
C VAL A 270 -13.94 3.51 -6.10
N SER A 271 -12.96 3.34 -6.96
CA SER A 271 -12.89 3.96 -8.29
C SER A 271 -12.60 2.92 -9.36
N VAL A 272 -13.35 2.94 -10.45
CA VAL A 272 -12.96 2.24 -11.69
C VAL A 272 -11.88 3.07 -12.36
N GLY A 273 -10.68 2.51 -12.42
CA GLY A 273 -9.47 3.26 -12.79
C GLY A 273 -8.94 4.12 -11.63
N TYR A 274 -7.76 4.65 -11.83
CA TYR A 274 -7.15 5.57 -10.87
C TYR A 274 -7.85 6.92 -10.87
N LEU A 275 -7.84 7.59 -9.71
CA LEU A 275 -8.37 8.94 -9.56
C LEU A 275 -7.51 9.94 -10.36
N ASN A 276 -8.11 11.03 -10.81
CA ASN A 276 -7.36 12.15 -11.39
C ASN A 276 -6.54 12.85 -10.29
N LEU A 277 -5.23 12.99 -10.50
CA LEU A 277 -4.32 13.63 -9.56
C LEU A 277 -4.59 15.15 -9.56
N THR A 278 -5.27 15.60 -8.52
CA THR A 278 -5.57 17.01 -8.24
C THR A 278 -5.34 17.30 -6.77
N THR A 279 -4.99 18.53 -6.42
CA THR A 279 -4.81 18.95 -5.01
C THR A 279 -6.01 18.60 -4.15
N GLY A 280 -7.24 18.96 -4.59
CA GLY A 280 -8.46 18.63 -3.86
C GLY A 280 -8.71 17.12 -3.73
N GLY A 281 -8.34 16.34 -4.77
CA GLY A 281 -8.40 14.87 -4.74
C GLY A 281 -7.45 14.28 -3.70
N ILE A 282 -6.18 14.74 -3.69
CA ILE A 282 -5.16 14.29 -2.74
C ILE A 282 -5.62 14.55 -1.29
N LEU A 283 -6.06 15.79 -1.01
CA LEU A 283 -6.53 16.14 0.34
C LEU A 283 -7.76 15.32 0.73
N LYS A 284 -8.73 15.14 -0.17
CA LYS A 284 -9.90 14.30 0.08
C LYS A 284 -9.52 12.88 0.47
N GLN A 285 -8.54 12.28 -0.20
CA GLN A 285 -8.06 10.94 0.16
C GLN A 285 -7.34 10.95 1.52
N ALA A 286 -6.47 11.93 1.76
CA ALA A 286 -5.74 12.05 3.03
C ALA A 286 -6.69 12.14 4.24
N PHE A 287 -7.74 12.95 4.15
CA PHE A 287 -8.71 13.14 5.25
C PHE A 287 -9.58 11.90 5.55
N LYS A 288 -9.69 10.93 4.63
CA LYS A 288 -10.43 9.68 4.90
C LYS A 288 -9.79 8.83 6.01
N CYS A 289 -8.49 8.98 6.21
CA CYS A 289 -7.74 8.26 7.23
C CYS A 289 -7.65 9.03 8.56
N LEU A 290 -8.29 10.20 8.70
CA LEU A 290 -8.21 11.01 9.91
C LEU A 290 -8.74 10.24 11.13
N GLY A 291 -7.89 10.09 12.15
CA GLY A 291 -8.18 9.32 13.35
C GLY A 291 -7.77 7.85 13.28
N ASP A 292 -7.29 7.38 12.13
CA ASP A 292 -6.77 6.01 12.00
C ASP A 292 -5.56 5.79 12.90
N ARG A 293 -5.40 4.55 13.31
CA ARG A 293 -4.33 4.12 14.19
C ARG A 293 -2.99 4.12 13.47
N TYR A 294 -1.96 4.62 14.15
CA TYR A 294 -0.56 4.45 13.75
C TYR A 294 -0.06 3.02 14.05
N GLY A 295 0.67 2.43 13.13
CA GLY A 295 1.39 1.16 13.32
C GLY A 295 2.72 1.15 12.59
N TRP A 296 3.82 1.14 13.36
CA TRP A 296 5.17 1.08 12.81
C TRP A 296 5.33 -0.09 11.85
N GLY A 297 5.88 0.17 10.66
CA GLY A 297 6.08 -0.87 9.65
C GLY A 297 4.81 -1.49 9.07
N GLY A 298 3.62 -1.05 9.49
CA GLY A 298 2.33 -1.65 9.11
C GLY A 298 1.79 -2.62 10.15
N MET A 299 2.34 -2.64 11.35
CA MET A 299 1.84 -3.46 12.46
C MET A 299 0.34 -3.28 12.68
N LEU A 300 -0.30 -4.35 13.16
CA LEU A 300 -1.72 -4.37 13.47
C LEU A 300 -2.60 -3.93 12.30
N GLU A 301 -2.11 -4.21 11.08
CA GLU A 301 -2.73 -3.78 9.83
C GLU A 301 -3.01 -2.26 9.80
N SER A 302 -2.10 -1.48 10.39
CA SER A 302 -2.17 -0.02 10.45
C SER A 302 -1.19 0.63 9.49
N ARG A 303 -1.03 1.94 9.55
CA ARG A 303 -0.11 2.75 8.75
C ARG A 303 0.96 3.36 9.64
N ASP A 304 2.10 3.65 9.07
CA ASP A 304 3.04 4.64 9.59
C ASP A 304 3.03 5.89 8.70
N CYS A 305 3.82 6.91 9.05
CA CYS A 305 3.82 8.18 8.32
C CYS A 305 4.05 8.03 6.81
N SER A 306 4.99 7.18 6.41
CA SER A 306 5.36 7.00 5.00
C SER A 306 4.39 6.10 4.23
N SER A 307 3.87 5.05 4.85
CA SER A 307 2.86 4.19 4.22
C SER A 307 1.52 4.89 4.08
N TYR A 308 1.12 5.74 5.04
CA TYR A 308 -0.05 6.60 4.91
C TYR A 308 0.01 7.46 3.65
N ILE A 309 1.12 8.18 3.47
CA ILE A 309 1.33 9.00 2.27
C ILE A 309 1.33 8.14 1.00
N ARG A 310 2.02 7.00 1.02
CA ARG A 310 2.09 6.06 -0.11
C ARG A 310 0.70 5.57 -0.53
N GLU A 311 -0.17 5.19 0.41
CA GLU A 311 -1.51 4.70 0.14
C GLU A 311 -2.41 5.78 -0.46
N VAL A 312 -2.32 7.02 0.04
CA VAL A 312 -3.04 8.17 -0.52
C VAL A 312 -2.67 8.37 -1.99
N TYR A 313 -1.37 8.43 -2.32
CA TYR A 313 -0.93 8.66 -3.70
C TYR A 313 -1.18 7.46 -4.63
N ARG A 314 -1.22 6.24 -4.08
CA ARG A 314 -1.54 5.03 -4.84
C ARG A 314 -2.98 5.07 -5.41
N CYS A 315 -3.91 5.78 -4.78
CA CYS A 315 -5.25 6.00 -5.34
C CYS A 315 -5.23 6.73 -6.70
N PHE A 316 -4.17 7.46 -6.98
CA PHE A 316 -3.95 8.21 -8.23
C PHE A 316 -3.04 7.47 -9.22
N GLY A 317 -2.60 6.26 -8.87
CA GLY A 317 -1.67 5.47 -9.67
C GLY A 317 -0.19 5.84 -9.49
N LEU A 318 0.12 6.79 -8.61
CA LEU A 318 1.51 7.17 -8.32
C LEU A 318 2.09 6.25 -7.23
N ILE A 319 3.15 5.53 -7.56
CA ILE A 319 3.86 4.68 -6.62
C ILE A 319 4.94 5.47 -5.86
N LEU A 320 4.88 5.43 -4.54
CA LEU A 320 5.91 6.04 -3.70
C LEU A 320 6.74 4.96 -3.00
N PRO A 321 8.03 5.21 -2.77
CA PRO A 321 8.88 4.34 -1.95
C PRO A 321 8.29 4.10 -0.55
N ARG A 322 8.63 2.93 0.04
CA ARG A 322 8.06 2.49 1.31
C ARG A 322 8.40 3.41 2.48
N ASN A 323 9.61 3.89 2.54
CA ASN A 323 10.13 4.67 3.67
C ASN A 323 10.53 6.10 3.26
N THR A 324 10.70 6.96 4.25
CA THR A 324 11.08 8.36 4.03
C THR A 324 12.41 8.51 3.30
N THR A 325 13.38 7.63 3.55
CA THR A 325 14.69 7.66 2.89
C THR A 325 14.55 7.44 1.38
N GLY A 326 13.80 6.44 0.97
CA GLY A 326 13.51 6.18 -0.44
C GLY A 326 12.68 7.29 -1.08
N GLN A 327 11.68 7.83 -0.37
CA GLN A 327 10.86 8.94 -0.86
C GLN A 327 11.71 10.18 -1.16
N LEU A 328 12.72 10.47 -0.34
CA LEU A 328 13.66 11.57 -0.57
C LEU A 328 14.53 11.38 -1.83
N GLN A 329 14.62 10.17 -2.38
CA GLN A 329 15.36 9.90 -3.62
C GLN A 329 14.50 9.99 -4.89
N MET A 330 13.18 10.19 -4.76
CA MET A 330 12.31 10.31 -5.94
C MET A 330 12.81 11.39 -6.91
N PRO A 331 12.72 11.17 -8.23
CA PRO A 331 13.16 12.12 -9.26
C PRO A 331 12.13 13.21 -9.53
N VAL A 332 11.73 13.93 -8.48
CA VAL A 332 10.74 15.00 -8.51
C VAL A 332 11.31 16.28 -7.90
N ARG A 333 10.62 17.39 -8.08
CA ARG A 333 11.05 18.68 -7.55
C ARG A 333 11.18 18.66 -6.04
N LYS A 334 12.33 19.15 -5.56
CA LYS A 334 12.67 19.25 -4.14
C LYS A 334 13.10 20.68 -3.81
N ILE A 335 12.73 21.14 -2.63
CA ILE A 335 13.11 22.44 -2.11
C ILE A 335 13.80 22.22 -0.77
N GLU A 336 15.09 22.54 -0.70
CA GLU A 336 15.88 22.42 0.52
C GLU A 336 15.43 23.43 1.57
N LEU A 337 15.11 22.93 2.75
CA LEU A 337 14.73 23.72 3.93
C LEU A 337 15.76 23.62 5.06
N ALA A 338 16.67 22.66 4.97
CA ALA A 338 17.74 22.50 5.97
C ALA A 338 18.63 23.75 6.03
N GLY A 339 18.97 24.18 7.24
CA GLY A 339 19.82 25.34 7.48
C GLY A 339 19.15 26.71 7.26
N ARG A 340 17.91 26.77 6.78
CA ARG A 340 17.15 28.02 6.66
C ARG A 340 16.54 28.42 8.00
N CYS A 341 16.42 29.73 8.24
CA CYS A 341 15.68 30.23 9.40
C CYS A 341 14.17 30.05 9.22
N CYS A 342 13.39 30.12 10.30
CA CYS A 342 11.94 29.91 10.25
C CYS A 342 11.25 30.88 9.28
N SER A 343 11.62 32.15 9.27
CA SER A 343 11.02 33.14 8.36
C SER A 343 11.26 32.86 6.88
N GLU A 344 12.41 32.29 6.51
CA GLU A 344 12.67 31.84 5.14
C GLU A 344 11.82 30.60 4.79
N LYS A 345 11.71 29.64 5.73
CA LYS A 345 10.85 28.46 5.55
C LYS A 345 9.39 28.88 5.39
N GLU A 346 8.88 29.78 6.21
CA GLU A 346 7.51 30.32 6.12
C GLU A 346 7.22 30.94 4.75
N GLN A 347 8.16 31.75 4.22
CA GLN A 347 8.01 32.35 2.89
C GLN A 347 7.91 31.27 1.79
N ILE A 348 8.72 30.21 1.90
CA ILE A 348 8.67 29.08 0.97
C ILE A 348 7.33 28.34 1.09
N LEU A 349 6.92 27.99 2.32
CA LEU A 349 5.70 27.24 2.56
C LEU A 349 4.44 27.98 2.10
N LYS A 350 4.40 29.31 2.24
CA LYS A 350 3.28 30.14 1.74
C LYS A 350 3.11 30.07 0.23
N ALA A 351 4.15 29.71 -0.52
CA ALA A 351 4.13 29.56 -1.97
C ALA A 351 3.88 28.12 -2.42
N LEU A 352 3.81 27.13 -1.51
CA LEU A 352 3.57 25.74 -1.83
C LEU A 352 2.08 25.42 -1.91
N GLU A 353 1.74 24.52 -2.82
CA GLU A 353 0.38 23.98 -2.90
C GLU A 353 0.13 22.91 -1.82
N PRO A 354 -1.10 22.82 -1.28
CA PRO A 354 -1.51 21.70 -0.44
C PRO A 354 -1.30 20.35 -1.15
N GLY A 355 -0.94 19.32 -0.39
CA GLY A 355 -0.52 18.03 -0.92
C GLY A 355 1.01 17.88 -1.02
N THR A 356 1.79 18.98 -1.04
CA THR A 356 3.25 18.93 -0.94
C THR A 356 3.69 18.14 0.29
N LEU A 357 4.72 17.30 0.14
CA LEU A 357 5.26 16.49 1.22
C LEU A 357 6.38 17.23 1.93
N LEU A 358 6.28 17.36 3.24
CA LEU A 358 7.29 17.98 4.09
C LEU A 358 8.00 16.92 4.92
N TYR A 359 9.31 17.05 5.03
CA TYR A 359 10.17 16.08 5.71
C TYR A 359 11.02 16.72 6.81
N PHE A 360 11.20 15.99 7.88
CA PHE A 360 12.33 16.09 8.79
C PHE A 360 12.87 14.67 9.11
N PRO A 361 14.06 14.49 9.73
CA PRO A 361 14.63 13.18 9.95
C PRO A 361 13.67 12.21 10.62
N GLY A 362 13.35 11.11 9.93
CA GLY A 362 12.47 10.04 10.41
C GLY A 362 10.96 10.29 10.27
N HIS A 363 10.53 11.35 9.61
CA HIS A 363 9.10 11.65 9.46
C HIS A 363 8.75 12.34 8.14
N VAL A 364 7.54 12.06 7.66
CA VAL A 364 6.91 12.73 6.52
C VAL A 364 5.49 13.15 6.88
N MET A 365 5.08 14.30 6.37
CA MET A 365 3.76 14.87 6.53
C MET A 365 3.28 15.53 5.23
N MET A 366 1.97 15.62 5.04
CA MET A 366 1.38 16.33 3.92
C MET A 366 0.99 17.74 4.33
N TYR A 367 1.46 18.73 3.59
CA TYR A 367 1.11 20.13 3.77
C TYR A 367 -0.34 20.40 3.37
N LEU A 368 -1.10 21.07 4.21
CA LEU A 368 -2.50 21.44 3.99
C LEU A 368 -2.68 22.89 3.59
N GLY A 369 -1.73 23.76 3.95
CA GLY A 369 -1.83 25.19 3.68
C GLY A 369 -1.49 26.06 4.89
N TYR A 370 -1.72 27.36 4.71
CA TYR A 370 -1.47 28.38 5.69
C TYR A 370 -2.75 29.19 5.93
N GLU A 371 -3.14 29.36 7.18
CA GLU A 371 -4.30 30.12 7.60
C GLU A 371 -4.08 30.66 9.02
N ASP A 372 -4.52 31.88 9.30
CA ASP A 372 -4.45 32.54 10.63
C ASP A 372 -3.04 32.49 11.28
N ASP A 373 -2.01 32.76 10.50
CA ASP A 373 -0.59 32.71 10.88
C ASP A 373 -0.05 31.30 11.21
N ASP A 374 -0.82 30.24 11.01
CA ASP A 374 -0.44 28.86 11.23
C ASP A 374 -0.24 28.07 9.94
N PHE A 375 0.72 27.15 9.95
CA PHE A 375 0.99 26.19 8.86
C PHE A 375 0.47 24.80 9.25
N TYR A 376 -0.50 24.30 8.51
CA TYR A 376 -1.19 23.07 8.82
C TYR A 376 -0.64 21.89 8.02
N VAL A 377 -0.55 20.74 8.68
CA VAL A 377 -0.18 19.45 8.07
C VAL A 377 -1.12 18.36 8.54
N ILE A 378 -1.30 17.34 7.69
CA ILE A 378 -1.91 16.07 8.07
C ILE A 378 -0.84 14.98 7.98
N ASN A 379 -0.79 14.11 8.98
CA ASN A 379 0.24 13.08 9.06
C ASN A 379 -0.19 11.97 10.02
N ASP A 380 0.41 10.80 9.85
CA ASP A 380 0.29 9.70 10.79
C ASP A 380 1.49 9.71 11.73
N VAL A 381 1.26 9.95 13.01
CA VAL A 381 2.31 10.24 13.99
C VAL A 381 2.19 9.41 15.26
N SER A 382 3.33 8.87 15.71
CA SER A 382 3.43 8.08 16.94
C SER A 382 3.38 8.98 18.20
N ARG A 383 4.20 10.03 18.25
CA ARG A 383 4.33 10.93 19.40
C ARG A 383 4.73 12.34 18.98
N LEU A 384 4.31 13.32 19.76
CA LEU A 384 4.73 14.73 19.63
C LEU A 384 4.70 15.42 21.00
N VAL A 385 5.25 16.62 21.09
CA VAL A 385 5.11 17.51 22.23
C VAL A 385 4.20 18.66 21.81
N LYS A 386 3.10 18.86 22.55
CA LYS A 386 2.16 19.94 22.25
C LYS A 386 2.79 21.31 22.46
N GLU A 387 2.26 22.29 21.75
CA GLU A 387 2.68 23.67 21.94
C GLU A 387 2.53 24.11 23.40
N GLY A 388 3.56 24.77 23.92
CA GLY A 388 3.60 25.20 25.33
C GLY A 388 3.92 24.09 26.34
N GLU A 389 3.96 22.83 25.93
CA GLU A 389 4.30 21.68 26.77
C GLU A 389 5.77 21.27 26.59
N THR A 390 6.29 20.45 27.50
CA THR A 390 7.66 19.91 27.46
C THR A 390 7.68 18.37 27.44
N MET A 391 6.57 17.74 27.76
CA MET A 391 6.47 16.28 27.81
C MET A 391 5.83 15.75 26.52
N PRO A 392 6.39 14.68 25.91
CA PRO A 392 5.80 14.07 24.76
C PRO A 392 4.50 13.33 25.11
N VAL A 393 3.52 13.40 24.23
CA VAL A 393 2.29 12.62 24.29
C VAL A 393 2.31 11.57 23.19
N ARG A 394 1.89 10.36 23.52
CA ARG A 394 1.63 9.30 22.53
C ARG A 394 0.32 9.64 21.83
N VAL A 395 0.39 9.88 20.53
CA VAL A 395 -0.77 10.20 19.67
C VAL A 395 -1.25 8.94 18.96
N ARG A 396 -0.34 8.29 18.23
CA ARG A 396 -0.57 7.05 17.46
C ARG A 396 -1.79 7.10 16.56
N SER A 397 -1.89 8.16 15.79
CA SER A 397 -3.04 8.40 14.93
C SER A 397 -2.71 9.33 13.78
N VAL A 398 -3.50 9.24 12.72
CA VAL A 398 -3.56 10.27 11.68
C VAL A 398 -4.23 11.50 12.26
N ILE A 399 -3.51 12.62 12.30
CA ILE A 399 -4.00 13.89 12.84
C ILE A 399 -3.71 15.06 11.92
N VAL A 400 -4.44 16.14 12.15
CA VAL A 400 -4.07 17.48 11.69
C VAL A 400 -3.45 18.24 12.84
N ASN A 401 -2.30 18.86 12.59
CA ASN A 401 -1.62 19.73 13.55
C ASN A 401 -0.92 20.87 12.83
N THR A 402 -0.51 21.88 13.57
CA THR A 402 0.34 22.97 13.07
C THR A 402 1.80 22.59 13.15
N LEU A 403 2.67 23.31 12.42
CA LEU A 403 4.13 23.17 12.54
C LEU A 403 4.70 23.78 13.83
N ALA A 404 3.86 24.35 14.70
CA ALA A 404 4.24 24.88 16.02
C ALA A 404 4.43 23.77 17.07
N VAL A 405 3.85 22.55 16.85
CA VAL A 405 4.13 21.40 17.73
C VAL A 405 5.62 21.05 17.71
N ARG A 406 6.08 20.35 18.74
CA ARG A 406 7.51 20.10 18.96
C ARG A 406 7.85 18.62 18.92
N ARG A 407 9.11 18.34 18.66
CA ARG A 407 9.73 17.02 18.86
C ARG A 407 10.15 16.85 20.34
N PRO A 408 10.51 15.63 20.78
CA PRO A 408 11.04 15.39 22.13
C PRO A 408 12.26 16.26 22.49
N ASN A 409 13.03 16.73 21.51
CA ASN A 409 14.14 17.69 21.68
C ASN A 409 13.67 19.15 21.90
N LEU A 410 12.36 19.38 21.99
CA LEU A 410 11.68 20.66 22.19
C LEU A 410 11.79 21.66 21.04
N ARG A 411 12.41 21.30 19.92
CA ARG A 411 12.38 22.12 18.70
C ARG A 411 11.04 21.96 18.01
N THR A 412 10.54 23.05 17.43
CA THR A 412 9.31 23.02 16.64
C THR A 412 9.48 22.20 15.36
N TRP A 413 8.39 21.68 14.82
CA TRP A 413 8.44 21.00 13.53
C TRP A 413 8.88 21.94 12.42
N MET A 414 8.51 23.23 12.47
CA MET A 414 9.01 24.26 11.56
C MET A 414 10.55 24.33 11.57
N GLU A 415 11.16 24.37 12.76
CA GLU A 415 12.63 24.39 12.89
C GLU A 415 13.28 23.12 12.32
N GLU A 416 12.64 21.97 12.51
CA GLU A 416 13.15 20.66 12.12
C GLU A 416 12.98 20.35 10.63
N LEU A 417 12.11 21.05 9.87
CA LEU A 417 11.92 20.81 8.44
C LEU A 417 13.25 20.87 7.69
N THR A 418 13.50 19.82 6.90
CA THR A 418 14.72 19.69 6.07
C THR A 418 14.45 19.80 4.58
N LEU A 419 13.25 19.36 4.12
CA LEU A 419 12.94 19.31 2.70
C LEU A 419 11.43 19.39 2.46
N ALA A 420 11.05 20.07 1.39
CA ALA A 420 9.74 19.96 0.76
C ALA A 420 9.87 19.23 -0.59
N LEU A 421 9.00 18.26 -0.86
CA LEU A 421 8.98 17.46 -2.06
C LEU A 421 7.61 17.60 -2.74
N ILE A 422 7.59 17.89 -4.03
CA ILE A 422 6.37 18.08 -4.82
C ILE A 422 6.22 16.87 -5.73
N PRO A 423 5.35 15.88 -5.37
CA PRO A 423 5.30 14.59 -6.06
C PRO A 423 4.85 14.64 -7.52
N TRP A 424 4.22 15.71 -7.93
CA TRP A 424 3.68 15.90 -9.29
C TRP A 424 4.49 16.85 -10.17
N GLU A 425 5.67 17.28 -9.73
CA GLU A 425 6.60 18.10 -10.52
C GLU A 425 7.91 17.33 -10.71
N THR A 426 8.25 17.01 -11.96
CA THR A 426 9.51 16.35 -12.36
C THR A 426 10.59 17.34 -12.78
#